data_dbe66beb9504ada96b8f8f3821fdb6d4
#
_entry.id   dbe66beb9504ada96b8f8f3821fdb6d4
#
_cell.length_a   1.000
_cell.length_b   1.000
_cell.length_c   1.000
_cell.angle_alpha   90.00
_cell.angle_beta   90.00
_cell.angle_gamma   90.00
#
_symmetry.space_group_name_H-M   'P 1'
#
loop_
_entity.id
_entity.type
_entity.pdbx_description
1 polymer ?
#
loop_
_entity_poly.entity_id
_entity_poly.type
_entity_poly.pdbx_seq_one_letter_code
_entity_poly.pdbx_strand_id
1 'polypeptide(L)'
;MKHNKSIQEIKNFNSNVNSTINNKTNIKAYCNFFPTPRNLIEKMLEEYKNKPLPKNILEPSAGKGDIIDYVNKIQNKRQKQSNIYAFEFVEELQDILKSKSNCQLLGNDFMAYRSKKIKFDLILMNPPFDRGVNHVLHAWEMLGNGGKVIALLNQHTYYNAYNSHRLKLKTLIDNFGTVENLGTCFDEKAERKARVGVVLITLNKKENVYYRDLGINLNQYSNAMIRSTKAKYIVQEMSINN
;
A
#
# COMPACT_ATOMS: atom_id res chain seq x y z
N MET A 1 -31.05 -19.08 12.40
CA MET A 1 -30.68 -19.86 11.19
C MET A 1 -30.31 -19.04 9.94
N LYS A 2 -30.52 -17.70 9.89
CA LYS A 2 -30.17 -16.87 8.72
C LYS A 2 -28.68 -16.47 8.61
N HIS A 3 -27.92 -16.56 9.69
CA HIS A 3 -26.50 -16.08 9.72
C HIS A 3 -25.48 -17.05 9.10
N ASN A 4 -25.78 -18.36 9.11
CA ASN A 4 -24.86 -19.37 8.54
C ASN A 4 -24.90 -19.47 7.00
N LYS A 5 -26.02 -19.06 6.38
CA LYS A 5 -26.11 -19.03 4.90
C LYS A 5 -25.20 -18.00 4.28
N SER A 6 -25.11 -16.82 4.87
CA SER A 6 -24.28 -15.72 4.34
C SER A 6 -22.77 -16.02 4.36
N ILE A 7 -22.28 -16.72 5.39
CA ILE A 7 -20.85 -17.09 5.49
C ILE A 7 -20.48 -18.16 4.44
N GLN A 8 -21.38 -19.09 4.17
CA GLN A 8 -21.16 -20.13 3.16
C GLN A 8 -21.23 -19.54 1.73
N GLU A 9 -22.14 -18.62 1.50
CA GLU A 9 -22.26 -17.90 0.22
C GLU A 9 -21.02 -17.03 -0.04
N ILE A 10 -20.48 -16.36 0.98
CA ILE A 10 -19.22 -15.60 0.88
C ILE A 10 -18.03 -16.53 0.61
N LYS A 11 -17.95 -17.68 1.28
CA LYS A 11 -16.90 -18.67 1.03
C LYS A 11 -16.96 -19.24 -0.39
N ASN A 12 -18.17 -19.59 -0.87
CA ASN A 12 -18.37 -20.11 -2.20
C ASN A 12 -18.10 -19.03 -3.28
N PHE A 13 -18.49 -17.78 -3.01
CA PHE A 13 -18.19 -16.65 -3.88
C PHE A 13 -16.68 -16.42 -3.97
N ASN A 14 -15.96 -16.40 -2.84
CA ASN A 14 -14.52 -16.25 -2.82
C ASN A 14 -13.78 -17.41 -3.51
N SER A 15 -14.28 -18.66 -3.40
CA SER A 15 -13.72 -19.81 -4.13
C SER A 15 -13.96 -19.70 -5.63
N ASN A 16 -15.14 -19.24 -6.06
CA ASN A 16 -15.47 -19.02 -7.47
C ASN A 16 -14.65 -17.88 -8.07
N VAL A 17 -14.44 -16.79 -7.33
CA VAL A 17 -13.58 -15.67 -7.75
C VAL A 17 -12.14 -16.13 -7.92
N ASN A 18 -11.59 -16.90 -6.97
CA ASN A 18 -10.24 -17.44 -7.08
C ASN A 18 -10.11 -18.41 -8.27
N SER A 19 -11.13 -19.24 -8.54
CA SER A 19 -11.15 -20.12 -9.72
C SER A 19 -11.27 -19.34 -11.03
N THR A 20 -12.05 -18.26 -11.06
CA THR A 20 -12.22 -17.39 -12.24
C THR A 20 -10.93 -16.62 -12.54
N ILE A 21 -10.24 -16.10 -11.51
CA ILE A 21 -8.93 -15.44 -11.63
C ILE A 21 -7.89 -16.43 -12.18
N ASN A 22 -7.89 -17.67 -11.71
CA ASN A 22 -6.94 -18.70 -12.15
C ASN A 22 -7.23 -19.25 -13.57
N ASN A 23 -8.47 -19.18 -14.05
CA ASN A 23 -8.87 -19.78 -15.32
C ASN A 23 -8.93 -18.80 -16.51
N LYS A 24 -8.87 -17.49 -16.30
CA LYS A 24 -8.86 -16.51 -17.41
C LYS A 24 -7.44 -16.24 -17.88
N THR A 25 -7.17 -16.57 -19.14
CA THR A 25 -5.89 -16.48 -19.86
C THR A 25 -5.36 -15.07 -20.12
N ASN A 26 -5.92 -14.02 -19.52
CA ASN A 26 -5.39 -12.66 -19.61
C ASN A 26 -4.38 -12.38 -18.50
N ILE A 27 -3.35 -13.19 -18.48
CA ILE A 27 -2.28 -13.27 -17.46
C ILE A 27 -1.58 -11.92 -17.22
N LYS A 28 -1.50 -11.02 -18.20
CA LYS A 28 -0.80 -9.74 -18.04
C LYS A 28 -1.46 -8.76 -17.07
N ALA A 29 -2.77 -8.67 -17.03
CA ALA A 29 -3.49 -7.80 -16.11
C ALA A 29 -3.41 -8.31 -14.65
N TYR A 30 -3.33 -9.63 -14.48
CA TYR A 30 -3.28 -10.28 -13.16
C TYR A 30 -1.85 -10.56 -12.65
N CYS A 31 -0.80 -10.34 -13.47
CA CYS A 31 0.58 -10.66 -13.09
C CYS A 31 1.07 -9.92 -11.83
N ASN A 32 0.49 -8.77 -11.50
CA ASN A 32 0.90 -7.94 -10.37
C ASN A 32 -0.09 -7.97 -9.19
N PHE A 33 -1.14 -8.81 -9.23
CA PHE A 33 -2.06 -8.98 -8.12
C PHE A 33 -1.50 -9.98 -7.11
N PHE A 34 -1.16 -9.49 -5.92
CA PHE A 34 -0.73 -10.27 -4.77
C PHE A 34 -1.65 -9.96 -3.58
N PRO A 35 -2.62 -10.83 -3.26
CA PRO A 35 -3.46 -10.66 -2.09
C PRO A 35 -2.59 -10.47 -0.85
N THR A 36 -2.94 -9.49 -0.02
CA THR A 36 -2.13 -9.18 1.16
C THR A 36 -2.38 -10.23 2.25
N PRO A 37 -1.36 -11.00 2.66
CA PRO A 37 -1.51 -11.99 3.72
C PRO A 37 -1.98 -11.34 5.03
N ARG A 38 -2.82 -12.06 5.77
CA ARG A 38 -3.46 -11.53 6.97
C ARG A 38 -2.45 -11.07 8.04
N ASN A 39 -1.36 -11.79 8.24
CA ASN A 39 -0.30 -11.43 9.17
C ASN A 39 0.36 -10.09 8.80
N LEU A 40 0.50 -9.78 7.50
CA LEU A 40 1.02 -8.49 7.04
C LEU A 40 -0.01 -7.37 7.28
N ILE A 41 -1.30 -7.63 7.06
CA ILE A 41 -2.36 -6.66 7.38
C ILE A 41 -2.38 -6.36 8.89
N GLU A 42 -2.24 -7.39 9.72
CA GLU A 42 -2.15 -7.26 11.17
C GLU A 42 -0.93 -6.42 11.59
N LYS A 43 0.19 -6.59 10.90
CA LYS A 43 1.40 -5.80 11.12
C LYS A 43 1.21 -4.34 10.69
N MET A 44 0.65 -4.09 9.50
CA MET A 44 0.34 -2.74 9.01
C MET A 44 -0.57 -1.96 9.97
N LEU A 45 -1.51 -2.65 10.61
CA LEU A 45 -2.50 -2.06 11.51
C LEU A 45 -2.18 -2.24 13.00
N GLU A 46 -0.94 -2.63 13.34
CA GLU A 46 -0.55 -2.96 14.71
C GLU A 46 -0.79 -1.81 15.67
N GLU A 47 -0.46 -0.57 15.31
CA GLU A 47 -0.70 0.60 16.15
C GLU A 47 -2.19 0.85 16.42
N TYR A 48 -3.07 0.42 15.51
CA TYR A 48 -4.53 0.57 15.64
C TYR A 48 -5.20 -0.58 16.41
N LYS A 49 -4.45 -1.53 16.94
CA LYS A 49 -5.02 -2.56 17.85
C LYS A 49 -5.65 -1.92 19.07
N ASN A 50 -5.05 -0.84 19.59
CA ASN A 50 -5.50 -0.15 20.81
C ASN A 50 -5.87 1.32 20.58
N LYS A 51 -5.70 1.86 19.37
CA LYS A 51 -6.07 3.22 19.00
C LYS A 51 -7.26 3.22 18.04
N PRO A 52 -8.10 4.27 18.05
CA PRO A 52 -9.18 4.40 17.08
C PRO A 52 -8.60 4.55 15.67
N LEU A 53 -9.30 3.98 14.70
CA LEU A 53 -9.00 4.21 13.28
C LEU A 53 -9.30 5.68 12.91
N PRO A 54 -8.52 6.27 12.01
CA PRO A 54 -8.78 7.60 11.47
C PRO A 54 -10.08 7.68 10.67
N LYS A 55 -10.56 8.91 10.42
CA LYS A 55 -11.85 9.14 9.77
C LYS A 55 -11.88 8.70 8.31
N ASN A 56 -10.89 9.10 7.52
CA ASN A 56 -10.83 8.84 6.08
C ASN A 56 -9.65 7.92 5.77
N ILE A 57 -9.94 6.70 5.37
CA ILE A 57 -8.96 5.66 5.05
C ILE A 57 -9.02 5.37 3.56
N LEU A 58 -7.87 5.30 2.90
CA LEU A 58 -7.74 4.94 1.50
C LEU A 58 -6.93 3.66 1.33
N GLU A 59 -7.42 2.76 0.46
CA GLU A 59 -6.67 1.67 -0.13
C GLU A 59 -6.59 1.85 -1.65
N PRO A 60 -5.44 2.34 -2.19
CA PRO A 60 -5.34 2.72 -3.59
C PRO A 60 -5.03 1.58 -4.56
N SER A 61 -4.90 0.35 -4.08
CA SER A 61 -4.65 -0.87 -4.87
C SER A 61 -5.35 -2.03 -4.20
N ALA A 62 -6.68 -1.94 -4.14
CA ALA A 62 -7.49 -2.68 -3.17
C ALA A 62 -7.59 -4.18 -3.46
N GLY A 63 -7.36 -4.62 -4.70
CA GLY A 63 -7.53 -6.00 -5.07
C GLY A 63 -8.95 -6.46 -4.76
N LYS A 64 -9.09 -7.63 -4.10
CA LYS A 64 -10.39 -8.10 -3.61
C LYS A 64 -10.82 -7.46 -2.26
N GLY A 65 -9.99 -6.57 -1.68
CA GLY A 65 -10.28 -5.82 -0.45
C GLY A 65 -9.91 -6.53 0.85
N ASP A 66 -8.83 -7.29 0.89
CA ASP A 66 -8.38 -7.99 2.11
C ASP A 66 -8.06 -7.02 3.26
N ILE A 67 -7.43 -5.88 2.96
CA ILE A 67 -7.14 -4.83 3.94
C ILE A 67 -8.44 -4.16 4.39
N ILE A 68 -9.36 -3.87 3.46
CA ILE A 68 -10.67 -3.28 3.74
C ILE A 68 -11.47 -4.17 4.71
N ASP A 69 -11.51 -5.47 4.45
CA ASP A 69 -12.22 -6.43 5.30
C ASP A 69 -11.65 -6.44 6.73
N TYR A 70 -10.32 -6.32 6.85
CA TYR A 70 -9.70 -6.27 8.16
C TYR A 70 -9.98 -4.95 8.90
N VAL A 71 -9.95 -3.82 8.19
CA VAL A 71 -10.35 -2.50 8.72
C VAL A 71 -11.80 -2.56 9.20
N ASN A 72 -12.72 -3.09 8.40
CA ASN A 72 -14.12 -3.27 8.78
C ASN A 72 -14.29 -4.14 10.03
N LYS A 73 -13.50 -5.20 10.17
CA LYS A 73 -13.50 -6.05 11.37
C LYS A 73 -13.09 -5.28 12.63
N ILE A 74 -12.09 -4.38 12.52
CA ILE A 74 -11.67 -3.53 13.66
C ILE A 74 -12.78 -2.53 14.00
N GLN A 75 -13.39 -1.88 13.02
CA GLN A 75 -14.46 -0.90 13.21
C GLN A 75 -15.67 -1.50 13.92
N ASN A 76 -16.16 -2.64 13.44
CA ASN A 76 -17.33 -3.32 13.99
C ASN A 76 -17.16 -3.68 15.47
N LYS A 77 -15.95 -4.00 15.89
CA LYS A 77 -15.65 -4.25 17.30
C LYS A 77 -15.71 -2.99 18.17
N ARG A 78 -15.55 -1.82 17.60
CA ARG A 78 -15.40 -0.54 18.33
C ARG A 78 -16.57 0.42 18.18
N GLN A 79 -17.58 0.06 17.38
CA GLN A 79 -18.77 0.89 17.10
C GLN A 79 -18.43 2.29 16.56
N LYS A 80 -17.23 2.48 15.99
CA LYS A 80 -16.79 3.71 15.38
C LYS A 80 -16.48 3.46 13.91
N GLN A 81 -17.17 4.16 13.02
CA GLN A 81 -17.00 4.00 11.58
C GLN A 81 -16.05 5.05 11.01
N SER A 82 -15.13 4.57 10.16
CA SER A 82 -14.33 5.38 9.26
C SER A 82 -14.92 5.32 7.86
N ASN A 83 -14.74 6.36 7.07
CA ASN A 83 -15.03 6.31 5.65
C ASN A 83 -13.90 5.57 4.95
N ILE A 84 -14.20 4.49 4.25
CA ILE A 84 -13.21 3.71 3.52
C ILE A 84 -13.37 4.00 2.03
N TYR A 85 -12.28 4.35 1.39
CA TYR A 85 -12.18 4.64 -0.03
C TYR A 85 -11.22 3.67 -0.70
N ALA A 86 -11.48 3.33 -1.97
CA ALA A 86 -10.64 2.41 -2.71
C ALA A 86 -10.45 2.83 -4.16
N PHE A 87 -9.34 2.38 -4.74
CA PHE A 87 -9.11 2.26 -6.18
C PHE A 87 -8.75 0.83 -6.52
N GLU A 88 -9.24 0.34 -7.65
CA GLU A 88 -8.87 -0.97 -8.17
C GLU A 88 -8.93 -0.93 -9.70
N PHE A 89 -7.83 -1.33 -10.33
CA PHE A 89 -7.69 -1.25 -11.77
C PHE A 89 -8.45 -2.36 -12.52
N VAL A 90 -8.53 -3.54 -11.90
CA VAL A 90 -9.14 -4.73 -12.50
C VAL A 90 -10.65 -4.71 -12.27
N GLU A 91 -11.43 -4.70 -13.34
CA GLU A 91 -12.90 -4.54 -13.30
C GLU A 91 -13.58 -5.63 -12.48
N GLU A 92 -13.17 -6.89 -12.65
CA GLU A 92 -13.74 -8.01 -11.91
C GLU A 92 -13.50 -7.91 -10.39
N LEU A 93 -12.39 -7.29 -9.97
CA LEU A 93 -12.11 -7.02 -8.55
C LEU A 93 -12.91 -5.82 -8.04
N GLN A 94 -13.22 -4.83 -8.91
CA GLN A 94 -14.10 -3.72 -8.56
C GLN A 94 -15.50 -4.20 -8.18
N ASP A 95 -16.04 -5.21 -8.87
CA ASP A 95 -17.36 -5.73 -8.58
C ASP A 95 -17.43 -6.40 -7.20
N ILE A 96 -16.32 -7.04 -6.78
CA ILE A 96 -16.18 -7.55 -5.41
C ILE A 96 -16.19 -6.38 -4.41
N LEU A 97 -15.45 -5.31 -4.69
CA LEU A 97 -15.39 -4.14 -3.82
C LEU A 97 -16.73 -3.42 -3.70
N LYS A 98 -17.46 -3.27 -4.80
CA LYS A 98 -18.81 -2.67 -4.83
C LYS A 98 -19.83 -3.45 -3.98
N SER A 99 -19.64 -4.76 -3.83
CA SER A 99 -20.47 -5.59 -2.96
C SER A 99 -20.20 -5.39 -1.46
N LYS A 100 -19.09 -4.73 -1.10
CA LYS A 100 -18.70 -4.46 0.30
C LYS A 100 -19.38 -3.18 0.80
N SER A 101 -20.24 -3.29 1.80
CA SER A 101 -21.13 -2.22 2.27
C SER A 101 -20.45 -0.95 2.77
N ASN A 102 -19.19 -1.02 3.20
CA ASN A 102 -18.48 0.10 3.85
C ASN A 102 -17.27 0.59 3.05
N CYS A 103 -17.27 0.38 1.71
CA CYS A 103 -16.19 0.82 0.84
C CYS A 103 -16.75 1.64 -0.31
N GLN A 104 -16.24 2.84 -0.50
CA GLN A 104 -16.54 3.67 -1.66
C GLN A 104 -15.42 3.54 -2.70
N LEU A 105 -15.72 2.92 -3.84
CA LEU A 105 -14.81 2.89 -4.98
C LEU A 105 -14.79 4.27 -5.64
N LEU A 106 -13.61 4.94 -5.64
CA LEU A 106 -13.42 6.28 -6.22
C LEU A 106 -13.08 6.23 -7.72
N GLY A 107 -12.59 5.12 -8.22
CA GLY A 107 -12.22 4.93 -9.62
C GLY A 107 -11.35 3.70 -9.84
N ASN A 108 -10.86 3.56 -11.08
CA ASN A 108 -10.00 2.45 -11.48
C ASN A 108 -8.50 2.76 -11.36
N ASP A 109 -8.08 3.97 -11.67
CA ASP A 109 -6.66 4.35 -11.67
C ASP A 109 -6.35 5.39 -10.59
N PHE A 110 -5.71 4.94 -9.52
CA PHE A 110 -5.22 5.81 -8.46
C PHE A 110 -4.22 6.84 -8.98
N MET A 111 -3.36 6.45 -9.91
CA MET A 111 -2.32 7.34 -10.44
C MET A 111 -2.88 8.48 -11.30
N ALA A 112 -4.09 8.35 -11.80
CA ALA A 112 -4.82 9.41 -12.51
C ALA A 112 -5.61 10.34 -11.57
N TYR A 113 -5.86 9.94 -10.31
CA TYR A 113 -6.67 10.71 -9.38
C TYR A 113 -5.98 12.00 -8.94
N ARG A 114 -6.64 13.14 -9.10
CA ARG A 114 -6.11 14.48 -8.79
C ARG A 114 -7.04 15.32 -7.92
N SER A 115 -8.14 14.74 -7.46
CA SER A 115 -9.12 15.48 -6.65
C SER A 115 -8.50 15.91 -5.32
N LYS A 116 -8.74 17.18 -4.95
CA LYS A 116 -8.35 17.73 -3.65
C LYS A 116 -9.51 17.80 -2.66
N LYS A 117 -10.69 17.31 -3.06
CA LYS A 117 -11.92 17.38 -2.25
C LYS A 117 -11.85 16.50 -1.00
N ILE A 118 -11.18 15.35 -1.11
CA ILE A 118 -10.98 14.41 0.01
C ILE A 118 -9.50 14.39 0.35
N LYS A 119 -9.19 14.59 1.63
CA LYS A 119 -7.89 14.35 2.22
C LYS A 119 -7.97 13.09 3.07
N PHE A 120 -6.98 12.24 2.93
CA PHE A 120 -6.94 10.98 3.64
C PHE A 120 -6.09 11.09 4.91
N ASP A 121 -6.59 10.53 6.00
CA ASP A 121 -5.89 10.52 7.28
C ASP A 121 -4.99 9.27 7.39
N LEU A 122 -5.36 8.20 6.69
CA LEU A 122 -4.60 6.97 6.61
C LEU A 122 -4.68 6.39 5.21
N ILE A 123 -3.54 6.06 4.63
CA ILE A 123 -3.45 5.34 3.36
C ILE A 123 -2.71 4.02 3.61
N LEU A 124 -3.42 2.91 3.36
CA LEU A 124 -2.90 1.55 3.50
C LEU A 124 -2.72 0.97 2.10
N MET A 125 -1.57 0.40 1.78
CA MET A 125 -1.37 -0.11 0.44
C MET A 125 -0.39 -1.28 0.37
N ASN A 126 -0.73 -2.22 -0.52
CA ASN A 126 0.17 -3.20 -1.11
C ASN A 126 0.17 -2.96 -2.63
N PRO A 127 0.88 -1.94 -3.12
CA PRO A 127 0.84 -1.55 -4.52
C PRO A 127 1.54 -2.57 -5.42
N PRO A 128 1.30 -2.54 -6.75
CA PRO A 128 2.08 -3.31 -7.70
C PRO A 128 3.59 -3.05 -7.52
N PHE A 129 4.39 -4.11 -7.40
CA PHE A 129 5.81 -4.01 -7.00
C PHE A 129 6.67 -3.19 -7.95
N ASP A 130 6.34 -3.17 -9.24
CA ASP A 130 7.03 -2.38 -10.26
C ASP A 130 6.71 -0.87 -10.19
N ARG A 131 5.55 -0.50 -9.64
CA ARG A 131 5.06 0.89 -9.55
C ARG A 131 4.97 1.42 -8.11
N GLY A 132 5.35 0.63 -7.13
CA GLY A 132 5.15 0.92 -5.71
C GLY A 132 5.71 2.27 -5.27
N VAL A 133 6.89 2.70 -5.78
CA VAL A 133 7.47 4.02 -5.50
C VAL A 133 6.52 5.14 -5.88
N ASN A 134 6.02 5.10 -7.12
CA ASN A 134 5.15 6.17 -7.64
C ASN A 134 3.83 6.22 -6.88
N HIS A 135 3.30 5.05 -6.49
CA HIS A 135 2.09 4.97 -5.67
C HIS A 135 2.30 5.61 -4.29
N VAL A 136 3.42 5.33 -3.61
CA VAL A 136 3.72 5.94 -2.31
C VAL A 136 3.93 7.44 -2.41
N LEU A 137 4.66 7.92 -3.43
CA LEU A 137 4.86 9.35 -3.65
C LEU A 137 3.52 10.06 -3.91
N HIS A 138 2.65 9.47 -4.74
CA HIS A 138 1.33 10.02 -4.99
C HIS A 138 0.43 9.98 -3.76
N ALA A 139 0.47 8.89 -2.97
CA ALA A 139 -0.25 8.78 -1.71
C ALA A 139 0.15 9.87 -0.72
N TRP A 140 1.44 10.19 -0.63
CA TRP A 140 1.91 11.30 0.20
C TRP A 140 1.29 12.64 -0.16
N GLU A 141 1.07 12.92 -1.46
CA GLU A 141 0.40 14.15 -1.92
C GLU A 141 -1.09 14.18 -1.54
N MET A 142 -1.72 13.00 -1.45
CA MET A 142 -3.14 12.86 -1.11
C MET A 142 -3.41 12.92 0.40
N LEU A 143 -2.38 12.76 1.24
CA LEU A 143 -2.53 12.85 2.70
C LEU A 143 -2.98 14.25 3.15
N GLY A 144 -3.87 14.26 4.13
CA GLY A 144 -4.12 15.41 4.99
C GLY A 144 -2.95 15.71 5.94
N ASN A 145 -2.99 16.84 6.61
CA ASN A 145 -2.08 17.15 7.69
C ASN A 145 -2.28 16.17 8.85
N GLY A 146 -1.19 15.70 9.45
CA GLY A 146 -1.24 14.65 10.48
C GLY A 146 -1.52 13.24 9.94
N GLY A 147 -1.69 13.10 8.62
CA GLY A 147 -1.99 11.81 7.99
C GLY A 147 -0.79 10.87 7.89
N LYS A 148 -1.08 9.60 7.62
CA LYS A 148 -0.10 8.52 7.57
C LYS A 148 -0.25 7.65 6.31
N VAL A 149 0.88 7.26 5.70
CA VAL A 149 0.96 6.18 4.71
C VAL A 149 1.62 4.97 5.35
N ILE A 150 1.02 3.79 5.17
CA ILE A 150 1.62 2.50 5.52
C ILE A 150 1.60 1.64 4.26
N ALA A 151 2.78 1.28 3.75
CA ALA A 151 2.92 0.63 2.47
C ALA A 151 3.87 -0.57 2.53
N LEU A 152 3.51 -1.65 1.83
CA LEU A 152 4.40 -2.79 1.56
C LEU A 152 5.10 -2.54 0.23
N LEU A 153 6.43 -2.55 0.22
CA LEU A 153 7.21 -2.42 -1.01
C LEU A 153 8.22 -3.55 -1.15
N ASN A 154 8.64 -3.80 -2.39
CA ASN A 154 9.76 -4.67 -2.65
C ASN A 154 11.03 -4.10 -2.00
N GLN A 155 11.76 -4.92 -1.26
CA GLN A 155 13.02 -4.57 -0.59
C GLN A 155 14.03 -3.92 -1.54
N HIS A 156 14.19 -4.42 -2.77
CA HIS A 156 15.06 -3.83 -3.78
C HIS A 156 14.71 -2.39 -4.12
N THR A 157 13.44 -2.01 -4.00
CA THR A 157 12.98 -0.65 -4.27
C THR A 157 13.57 0.36 -3.29
N TYR A 158 13.73 -0.03 -2.03
CA TYR A 158 14.29 0.81 -0.98
C TYR A 158 15.82 0.82 -1.00
N TYR A 159 16.45 -0.35 -1.06
CA TYR A 159 17.90 -0.46 -0.97
C TYR A 159 18.63 0.00 -2.24
N ASN A 160 17.98 -0.08 -3.41
CA ASN A 160 18.56 0.28 -4.70
C ASN A 160 18.00 1.59 -5.25
N ALA A 161 18.33 2.72 -4.60
CA ALA A 161 17.82 4.06 -4.94
C ALA A 161 18.55 4.68 -6.16
N TYR A 162 18.48 4.05 -7.35
CA TYR A 162 19.22 4.48 -8.54
C TYR A 162 18.54 5.57 -9.38
N ASN A 163 17.26 5.84 -9.19
CA ASN A 163 16.54 6.83 -9.97
C ASN A 163 15.95 7.94 -9.08
N SER A 164 15.56 9.04 -9.70
CA SER A 164 15.04 10.22 -9.01
C SER A 164 13.84 9.93 -8.10
N HIS A 165 12.91 9.05 -8.52
CA HIS A 165 11.73 8.71 -7.73
C HIS A 165 12.09 7.89 -6.48
N ARG A 166 13.01 6.95 -6.59
CA ARG A 166 13.50 6.19 -5.43
C ARG A 166 14.26 7.06 -4.44
N LEU A 167 15.05 8.02 -4.95
CA LEU A 167 15.71 9.03 -4.11
C LEU A 167 14.70 9.91 -3.39
N LYS A 168 13.66 10.38 -4.07
CA LYS A 168 12.56 11.14 -3.43
C LYS A 168 11.89 10.34 -2.33
N LEU A 169 11.58 9.06 -2.59
CA LEU A 169 10.99 8.18 -1.58
C LEU A 169 11.94 8.01 -0.39
N LYS A 170 13.23 7.76 -0.63
CA LYS A 170 14.21 7.66 0.44
C LYS A 170 14.28 8.92 1.28
N THR A 171 14.32 10.09 0.65
CA THR A 171 14.31 11.40 1.36
C THR A 171 13.04 11.58 2.20
N LEU A 172 11.88 11.15 1.69
CA LEU A 172 10.64 11.18 2.48
C LEU A 172 10.72 10.27 3.69
N ILE A 173 11.25 9.07 3.53
CA ILE A 173 11.40 8.12 4.62
C ILE A 173 12.37 8.65 5.67
N ASP A 174 13.52 9.14 5.25
CA ASP A 174 14.57 9.66 6.15
C ASP A 174 14.07 10.85 7.00
N ASN A 175 13.13 11.67 6.49
CA ASN A 175 12.59 12.84 7.19
C ASN A 175 11.28 12.61 7.92
N PHE A 176 10.45 11.68 7.43
CA PHE A 176 9.06 11.55 7.90
C PHE A 176 8.64 10.14 8.23
N GLY A 177 9.53 9.17 8.14
CA GLY A 177 9.09 7.79 8.24
C GLY A 177 10.08 6.82 8.84
N THR A 178 9.69 5.58 8.75
CA THR A 178 10.48 4.40 9.14
C THR A 178 10.36 3.32 8.09
N VAL A 179 11.35 2.42 8.07
CA VAL A 179 11.37 1.21 7.27
C VAL A 179 11.63 0.03 8.17
N GLU A 180 10.83 -1.01 8.02
CA GLU A 180 11.02 -2.30 8.67
C GLU A 180 11.20 -3.38 7.59
N ASN A 181 12.28 -4.16 7.68
CA ASN A 181 12.50 -5.28 6.77
C ASN A 181 11.70 -6.49 7.26
N LEU A 182 10.79 -6.98 6.44
CA LEU A 182 9.93 -8.13 6.77
C LEU A 182 10.43 -9.44 6.14
N GLY A 183 11.52 -9.41 5.38
CA GLY A 183 12.03 -10.59 4.66
C GLY A 183 11.08 -11.07 3.57
N THR A 184 11.06 -12.39 3.31
CA THR A 184 10.19 -13.02 2.30
C THR A 184 8.83 -13.37 2.93
N CYS A 185 7.84 -12.48 2.79
CA CYS A 185 6.53 -12.61 3.47
C CYS A 185 5.42 -13.20 2.60
N PHE A 186 5.60 -13.26 1.28
CA PHE A 186 4.67 -13.90 0.34
C PHE A 186 5.12 -15.35 0.07
N ASP A 187 5.30 -16.10 1.16
CA ASP A 187 5.74 -17.48 1.19
C ASP A 187 4.56 -18.48 1.09
N GLU A 188 4.72 -19.67 1.70
CA GLU A 188 3.74 -20.77 1.63
C GLU A 188 2.36 -20.44 2.18
N LYS A 189 2.21 -19.43 3.04
CA LYS A 189 0.94 -19.01 3.63
C LYS A 189 0.21 -17.95 2.81
N ALA A 190 0.84 -17.37 1.79
CA ALA A 190 0.22 -16.41 0.89
C ALA A 190 -0.62 -17.12 -0.18
N GLU A 191 -1.76 -16.54 -0.55
CA GLU A 191 -2.59 -17.05 -1.66
C GLU A 191 -1.82 -17.09 -2.98
N ARG A 192 -0.86 -16.17 -3.16
CA ARG A 192 0.08 -16.13 -4.27
C ARG A 192 1.49 -15.99 -3.73
N LYS A 193 2.33 -16.97 -4.04
CA LYS A 193 3.73 -17.01 -3.59
C LYS A 193 4.61 -16.07 -4.40
N ALA A 194 5.49 -15.34 -3.73
CA ALA A 194 6.57 -14.59 -4.34
C ALA A 194 7.81 -14.66 -3.43
N ARG A 195 8.93 -15.09 -4.01
CA ARG A 195 10.24 -15.08 -3.31
C ARG A 195 10.87 -13.69 -3.41
N VAL A 196 10.18 -12.69 -2.89
CA VAL A 196 10.62 -11.29 -2.93
C VAL A 196 10.70 -10.78 -1.51
N GLY A 197 11.84 -10.19 -1.15
CA GLY A 197 11.97 -9.48 0.11
C GLY A 197 11.06 -8.25 0.14
N VAL A 198 10.37 -8.05 1.26
CA VAL A 198 9.39 -6.99 1.46
C VAL A 198 9.84 -6.07 2.59
N VAL A 199 9.62 -4.79 2.44
CA VAL A 199 9.76 -3.78 3.49
C VAL A 199 8.41 -3.15 3.79
N LEU A 200 8.16 -2.88 5.06
CA LEU A 200 7.04 -2.06 5.52
C LEU A 200 7.54 -0.64 5.70
N ILE A 201 6.95 0.29 4.96
CA ILE A 201 7.24 1.71 5.05
C ILE A 201 6.08 2.39 5.78
N THR A 202 6.42 3.20 6.77
CA THR A 202 5.49 4.09 7.46
C THR A 202 5.94 5.52 7.29
N LEU A 203 5.09 6.38 6.71
CA LEU A 203 5.33 7.81 6.56
C LEU A 203 4.29 8.59 7.37
N ASN A 204 4.74 9.57 8.17
CA ASN A 204 3.89 10.42 9.00
C ASN A 204 3.99 11.86 8.53
N LYS A 205 2.93 12.41 7.98
CA LYS A 205 2.88 13.81 7.55
C LYS A 205 2.60 14.70 8.75
N LYS A 206 3.57 15.49 9.15
CA LYS A 206 3.41 16.43 10.26
C LYS A 206 2.38 17.51 9.91
N GLU A 207 1.70 18.05 10.90
CA GLU A 207 0.83 19.21 10.72
C GLU A 207 1.64 20.42 10.26
N ASN A 208 1.08 21.19 9.32
CA ASN A 208 1.63 22.46 8.83
C ASN A 208 3.04 22.43 8.23
N VAL A 209 3.55 21.26 7.80
CA VAL A 209 4.83 21.18 7.11
C VAL A 209 4.61 21.32 5.60
N TYR A 210 5.05 22.42 5.04
CA TYR A 210 5.16 22.60 3.59
C TYR A 210 6.56 22.16 3.14
N TYR A 211 6.67 21.49 1.99
CA TYR A 211 7.96 21.06 1.42
C TYR A 211 8.98 22.20 1.31
N ARG A 212 8.51 23.45 1.13
CA ARG A 212 9.36 24.66 1.11
C ARG A 212 10.11 24.90 2.42
N ASP A 213 9.49 24.55 3.55
CA ASP A 213 10.02 24.86 4.88
C ASP A 213 11.17 23.92 5.29
N LEU A 214 11.32 22.82 4.57
CA LEU A 214 12.33 21.80 4.85
C LEU A 214 13.58 21.92 3.96
N GLY A 215 13.61 22.89 3.03
CA GLY A 215 14.67 22.99 2.02
C GLY A 215 14.71 21.78 1.06
N ILE A 216 13.72 20.88 1.14
CA ILE A 216 13.63 19.68 0.30
C ILE A 216 13.01 20.08 -1.03
N ASN A 217 13.85 20.53 -1.96
CA ASN A 217 13.42 20.68 -3.34
C ASN A 217 13.47 19.31 -4.03
N LEU A 218 12.34 18.61 -4.02
CA LEU A 218 12.21 17.29 -4.65
C LEU A 218 12.51 17.29 -6.17
N ASN A 219 12.63 18.47 -6.78
CA ASN A 219 12.98 18.63 -8.20
C ASN A 219 14.48 18.82 -8.45
N GLN A 220 15.30 19.04 -7.40
CA GLN A 220 16.74 19.34 -7.53
C GLN A 220 17.67 18.12 -7.61
N TYR A 221 17.13 16.90 -7.64
CA TYR A 221 17.99 15.73 -7.84
C TYR A 221 18.51 15.70 -9.28
N SER A 222 19.66 16.34 -9.48
CA SER A 222 20.40 16.28 -10.74
C SER A 222 20.96 14.88 -10.99
N ASN A 223 21.23 14.55 -12.24
CA ASN A 223 21.90 13.31 -12.63
C ASN A 223 23.26 13.12 -11.91
N ALA A 224 23.94 14.21 -11.52
CA ALA A 224 25.19 14.18 -10.76
C ALA A 224 24.98 13.64 -9.32
N MET A 225 23.91 14.06 -8.64
CA MET A 225 23.55 13.56 -7.31
C MET A 225 23.17 12.06 -7.34
N ILE A 226 22.45 11.64 -8.39
CA ILE A 226 22.10 10.24 -8.60
C ILE A 226 23.36 9.39 -8.76
N ARG A 227 24.36 9.86 -9.51
CA ARG A 227 25.64 9.17 -9.70
C ARG A 227 26.45 9.09 -8.40
N SER A 228 26.53 10.15 -7.61
CA SER A 228 27.25 10.15 -6.32
C SER A 228 26.61 9.22 -5.30
N THR A 229 25.28 9.18 -5.25
CA THR A 229 24.53 8.28 -4.36
C THR A 229 24.72 6.83 -4.78
N LYS A 230 24.67 6.54 -6.08
CA LYS A 230 24.96 5.20 -6.62
C LYS A 230 26.35 4.70 -6.23
N ALA A 231 27.37 5.57 -6.31
CA ALA A 231 28.73 5.24 -5.90
C ALA A 231 28.83 4.89 -4.41
N LYS A 232 28.15 5.66 -3.53
CA LYS A 232 28.12 5.39 -2.08
C LYS A 232 27.48 4.05 -1.74
N TYR A 233 26.37 3.68 -2.43
CA TYR A 233 25.72 2.38 -2.21
C TYR A 233 26.56 1.21 -2.66
N ILE A 234 27.27 1.32 -3.81
CA ILE A 234 28.18 0.28 -4.30
C ILE A 234 29.31 0.05 -3.27
N VAL A 235 29.89 1.10 -2.71
CA VAL A 235 30.92 1.00 -1.69
C VAL A 235 30.40 0.34 -0.41
N GLN A 236 29.15 0.65 -0.02
CA GLN A 236 28.52 0.06 1.17
C GLN A 236 28.21 -1.44 0.97
N GLU A 237 27.73 -1.86 -0.21
CA GLU A 237 27.55 -3.28 -0.53
C GLU A 237 28.87 -4.05 -0.55
N MET A 238 29.93 -3.45 -1.06
CA MET A 238 31.27 -4.07 -1.06
C MET A 238 31.88 -4.21 0.34
N SER A 239 31.49 -3.33 1.28
CA SER A 239 31.97 -3.40 2.67
C SER A 239 31.20 -4.38 3.55
N ILE A 240 30.02 -4.84 3.11
CA ILE A 240 29.19 -5.82 3.84
C ILE A 240 29.55 -7.27 3.41
N ASN A 241 30.15 -7.41 2.24
CA ASN A 241 30.50 -8.72 1.65
C ASN A 241 32.00 -9.09 1.81
N ASN A 242 32.76 -8.32 2.60
CA ASN A 242 34.10 -8.62 3.09
C ASN A 242 34.06 -8.81 4.61
#